data_c38773c026e7dd041ccc114322642ca2
#
_entry.id   c38773c026e7dd041ccc114322642ca2
#
_cell.length_a   1.000
_cell.length_b   1.000
_cell.length_c   1.000
_cell.angle_alpha   90.00
_cell.angle_beta   90.00
_cell.angle_gamma   90.00
#
_symmetry.space_group_name_H-M   'P 1'
#
loop_
_entity.id
_entity.type
_entity.pdbx_description
1 polymer ?
#
loop_
_entity_poly.entity_id
_entity_poly.type
_entity_poly.pdbx_seq_one_letter_code
_entity_poly.pdbx_strand_id
1 'polypeptide(L)' 'MKMFNEAGQAVYFNRVVKNGREQFVVKALDGQHIMGRDRQKHSSRTFTELHQAEAFLRRAGYRCKG' A
#
# COMPACT_ATOMS: atom_id res chain seq x y z
N MET A 1 9.59 -0.80 1.11
CA MET A 1 9.46 -1.23 2.51
C MET A 1 8.35 -2.25 2.60
N LYS A 2 8.62 -3.36 3.25
CA LYS A 2 7.64 -4.44 3.36
C LYS A 2 6.85 -4.29 4.66
N MET A 3 5.53 -4.36 4.57
CA MET A 3 4.65 -4.21 5.72
C MET A 3 3.72 -5.41 5.83
N PHE A 4 3.31 -5.73 7.05
CA PHE A 4 2.48 -6.91 7.34
C PHE A 4 1.27 -6.51 8.17
N ASN A 5 0.18 -7.25 8.01
CA ASN A 5 -0.98 -7.12 8.89
C ASN A 5 -1.14 -8.37 9.76
N GLU A 6 -2.14 -8.36 10.63
CA GLU A 6 -2.36 -9.46 11.57
C GLU A 6 -2.80 -10.75 10.87
N ALA A 7 -3.39 -10.62 9.68
CA ALA A 7 -3.82 -11.79 8.92
C ALA A 7 -2.66 -12.46 8.17
N GLY A 8 -1.45 -11.94 8.30
CA GLY A 8 -0.28 -12.48 7.61
C GLY A 8 -0.12 -12.00 6.18
N GLN A 9 -0.97 -11.10 5.75
CA GLN A 9 -0.84 -10.50 4.43
C GLN A 9 0.29 -9.49 4.42
N ALA A 10 0.96 -9.32 3.28
CA ALA A 10 2.06 -8.40 3.15
C ALA A 10 1.92 -7.53 1.92
N VAL A 11 2.46 -6.32 2.00
CA VAL A 11 2.51 -5.39 0.88
C VAL A 11 3.87 -4.71 0.86
N TYR A 12 4.25 -4.21 -0.32
CA TYR A 12 5.40 -3.31 -0.47
C TYR A 12 4.89 -1.89 -0.56
N PHE A 13 5.50 -1.03 0.24
CA PHE A 13 5.22 0.42 0.22
C PHE A 13 6.46 1.12 -0.30
N ASN A 14 6.33 1.81 -1.43
CA ASN A 14 7.46 2.49 -2.07
C ASN A 14 7.08 3.90 -2.46
N ARG A 15 8.08 4.80 -2.35
CA ARG A 15 7.96 6.15 -2.87
C ARG A 15 8.59 6.17 -4.26
N VAL A 16 7.84 6.67 -5.24
CA VAL A 16 8.29 6.76 -6.62
C VAL A 16 8.21 8.21 -7.06
N VAL A 17 9.27 8.69 -7.73
CA VAL A 17 9.26 10.02 -8.32
C VAL A 17 9.08 9.85 -9.83
N LYS A 18 7.99 10.44 -10.35
CA LYS A 18 7.66 10.35 -11.76
C LYS A 18 7.30 11.74 -12.28
N ASN A 19 8.01 12.20 -13.31
CA ASN A 19 7.80 13.53 -13.90
C ASN A 19 7.86 14.65 -12.86
N GLY A 20 8.82 14.54 -11.93
CA GLY A 20 9.00 15.53 -10.87
C GLY A 20 7.96 15.48 -9.76
N ARG A 21 7.06 14.50 -9.78
CA ARG A 21 6.03 14.35 -8.75
C ARG A 21 6.26 13.08 -7.96
N GLU A 22 6.09 13.18 -6.64
CA GLU A 22 6.16 12.02 -5.77
C GLU A 22 4.85 11.26 -5.78
N GLN A 23 4.95 9.93 -5.84
CA GLN A 23 3.81 9.04 -5.72
C GLN A 23 4.14 7.96 -4.71
N PHE A 24 3.12 7.48 -4.01
CA PHE A 24 3.28 6.47 -2.98
C PHE A 24 2.51 5.24 -3.40
N VAL A 25 3.22 4.16 -3.65
CA VAL A 25 2.64 2.94 -4.21
C VAL A 25 2.62 1.84 -3.15
N VAL A 26 1.44 1.25 -2.96
CA VAL A 26 1.27 0.08 -2.12
C VAL A 26 0.97 -1.09 -3.04
N LYS A 27 1.87 -2.07 -3.08
CA LYS A 27 1.74 -3.20 -3.99
C LYS A 27 1.62 -4.50 -3.18
N ALA A 28 0.58 -5.28 -3.51
CA ALA A 28 0.39 -6.59 -2.88
C ALA A 28 1.42 -7.58 -3.40
N LEU A 29 1.79 -8.54 -2.56
CA LEU A 29 2.66 -9.63 -2.98
C LEU A 29 1.90 -10.57 -3.92
N ASP A 30 2.65 -11.40 -4.63
CA ASP A 30 2.09 -12.36 -5.57
C ASP A 30 1.02 -13.22 -4.91
N GLY A 31 -0.12 -13.34 -5.57
CA GLY A 31 -1.23 -14.13 -5.07
C GLY A 31 -2.09 -13.42 -4.03
N GLN A 32 -1.72 -12.20 -3.65
CA GLN A 32 -2.48 -11.41 -2.69
C GLN A 32 -3.07 -10.18 -3.38
N HIS A 33 -4.10 -9.62 -2.76
CA HIS A 33 -4.79 -8.45 -3.30
C HIS A 33 -5.05 -7.45 -2.18
N ILE A 34 -5.17 -6.19 -2.58
CA ILE A 34 -5.60 -5.12 -1.68
C ILE A 34 -6.97 -4.63 -2.15
N MET A 35 -7.81 -4.26 -1.18
CA MET A 35 -9.14 -3.77 -1.49
C MET A 35 -9.05 -2.31 -1.90
N GLY A 36 -9.56 -1.99 -3.08
CA GLY A 36 -9.64 -0.62 -3.54
C GLY A 36 -10.82 0.11 -2.93
N ARG A 37 -10.86 1.42 -3.18
CA ARG A 37 -11.96 2.27 -2.71
C ARG A 37 -13.28 1.87 -3.36
N ASP A 38 -13.22 1.28 -4.54
CA ASP A 38 -14.36 0.76 -5.29
C ASP A 38 -14.78 -0.62 -4.84
N ARG A 39 -14.19 -1.13 -3.75
CA ARG A 39 -14.42 -2.46 -3.19
C ARG A 39 -14.04 -3.60 -4.12
N GLN A 40 -13.17 -3.31 -5.09
CA GLN A 40 -12.64 -4.33 -5.97
C GLN A 40 -11.23 -4.71 -5.53
N LYS A 41 -10.82 -5.93 -5.89
CA LYS A 41 -9.49 -6.42 -5.58
C LYS A 41 -8.49 -5.86 -6.58
N HIS A 42 -7.43 -5.27 -6.06
CA HIS A 42 -6.36 -4.70 -6.88
C HIS A 42 -5.02 -5.27 -6.47
N SER A 43 -4.08 -5.32 -7.41
CA SER A 43 -2.71 -5.72 -7.09
C SER A 43 -1.91 -4.57 -6.51
N SER A 44 -2.33 -3.33 -6.72
CA SER A 44 -1.63 -2.17 -6.19
C SER A 44 -2.56 -0.96 -6.11
N ARG A 45 -2.17 -0.01 -5.26
CA ARG A 45 -2.82 1.31 -5.18
C ARG A 45 -1.74 2.38 -5.17
N THR A 46 -2.03 3.50 -5.84
CA THR A 46 -1.13 4.64 -5.89
C THR A 46 -1.79 5.84 -5.24
N PHE A 47 -1.04 6.54 -4.40
CA PHE A 47 -1.50 7.74 -3.71
C PHE A 47 -0.60 8.91 -4.09
N THR A 48 -1.18 10.10 -4.17
CA THR A 48 -0.41 11.30 -4.49
C THR A 48 0.16 11.97 -3.24
N GLU A 49 -0.34 11.63 -2.07
CA GLU A 49 0.10 12.23 -0.82
C GLU A 49 0.43 11.16 0.20
N LEU A 50 1.50 11.40 0.96
CA LEU A 50 1.98 10.43 1.96
C LEU A 50 0.93 10.12 3.02
N HIS A 51 0.25 11.15 3.52
CA HIS A 51 -0.74 10.92 4.59
C HIS A 51 -1.91 10.06 4.13
N GLN A 52 -2.26 10.11 2.84
CA GLN A 52 -3.30 9.25 2.29
C GLN A 52 -2.85 7.79 2.28
N ALA A 53 -1.62 7.54 1.87
CA ALA A 53 -1.06 6.19 1.86
C ALA A 53 -0.95 5.64 3.29
N GLU A 54 -0.47 6.46 4.22
CA GLU A 54 -0.34 6.05 5.61
C GLU A 54 -1.70 5.75 6.24
N ALA A 55 -2.71 6.57 5.94
CA ALA A 55 -4.06 6.34 6.44
C ALA A 55 -4.63 5.02 5.93
N PHE A 56 -4.40 4.73 4.65
CA PHE A 56 -4.82 3.46 4.06
C PHE A 56 -4.14 2.28 4.76
N LEU A 57 -2.82 2.35 4.94
CA LEU A 57 -2.06 1.27 5.57
C LEU A 57 -2.49 1.05 7.01
N ARG A 58 -2.71 2.13 7.75
CA ARG A 58 -3.15 2.05 9.14
C ARG A 58 -4.54 1.45 9.25
N ARG A 59 -5.46 1.86 8.37
CA ARG A 59 -6.83 1.36 8.37
C ARG A 59 -6.86 -0.13 8.02
N ALA A 60 -6.00 -0.56 7.13
CA ALA A 60 -5.89 -1.96 6.73
C ALA A 60 -5.09 -2.80 7.72
N GLY A 61 -4.49 -2.17 8.75
CA GLY A 61 -3.76 -2.89 9.78
C GLY A 61 -2.34 -3.25 9.43
N TYR A 62 -1.78 -2.67 8.38
CA TYR A 62 -0.40 -2.94 7.98
C TYR A 62 0.58 -2.19 8.86
N ARG A 63 1.67 -2.86 9.24
CA ARG A 63 2.74 -2.29 10.05
C ARG A 63 4.09 -2.75 9.54
N CYS A 64 5.09 -1.91 9.76
CA CYS A 64 6.47 -2.31 9.54
C CYS A 64 6.85 -3.33 10.59
N LYS A 65 7.49 -4.40 10.14
CA LYS A 65 8.08 -5.38 11.03
C LYS A 65 9.43 -4.85 11.45
N GLY A 66 9.49 -4.25 12.61
CA GLY A 66 10.73 -3.64 13.01
C GLY A 66 11.13 -3.94 14.38
#